data_42c657e02ad0ec96c2b883b8a53e0a1e
#
_entry.id   42c657e02ad0ec96c2b883b8a53e0a1e
#
_cell.length_a   1.000
_cell.length_b   1.000
_cell.length_c   1.000
_cell.angle_alpha   90.00
_cell.angle_beta   90.00
_cell.angle_gamma   90.00
#
_symmetry.space_group_name_H-M   'P 1'
#
loop_
_entity.id
_entity.type
_entity.pdbx_description
1 polymer ?
#
loop_
_entity_poly.entity_id
_entity_poly.type
_entity_poly.pdbx_seq_one_letter_code
_entity_poly.pdbx_strand_id
1 'polypeptide(L)'
;IREWLKSLPFVPTGDQLKAIDDIKNDLKSDQAKRRVIMGDVGSGKSLVMFATALLAAPKKSIIMAPTSILARQLYTEAKRLLPSDFSILLVQSGDKKVDFSNATLIIGTHVLLYQKLPKCAVIMIDEQHRFGSAQRHKIELLSSQGEDENGSLAKNSRIPKQKGEQNDEQEGEQILSQNHSANARAHFLQFSTTPIPRTLALINSRFVSYSFLKQMPFE
;
A
#
# COMPACT_ATOMS: atom_id res chain seq x y z
N ILE A 1 3.27 6.71 -18.59
CA ILE A 1 3.20 5.26 -18.37
C ILE A 1 3.46 4.43 -19.63
N ARG A 2 2.88 4.77 -20.80
CA ARG A 2 3.04 3.98 -22.04
C ARG A 2 4.49 3.92 -22.50
N GLU A 3 5.19 5.05 -22.49
CA GLU A 3 6.63 5.10 -22.87
C GLU A 3 7.49 4.32 -21.86
N TRP A 4 7.19 4.42 -20.58
CA TRP A 4 7.87 3.65 -19.56
C TRP A 4 7.67 2.13 -19.72
N LEU A 5 6.44 1.68 -20.03
CA LEU A 5 6.19 0.25 -20.30
C LEU A 5 6.99 -0.28 -21.50
N LYS A 6 7.24 0.56 -22.52
CA LYS A 6 8.07 0.19 -23.67
C LYS A 6 9.58 0.18 -23.36
N SER A 7 10.02 0.96 -22.35
CA SER A 7 11.44 1.03 -21.96
C SER A 7 11.86 -0.09 -21.02
N LEU A 8 10.93 -0.93 -20.55
CA LEU A 8 11.23 -2.06 -19.67
C LEU A 8 12.10 -3.10 -20.39
N PRO A 9 13.03 -3.77 -19.69
CA PRO A 9 13.89 -4.81 -20.26
C PRO A 9 13.16 -6.14 -20.53
N PHE A 10 11.84 -6.17 -20.37
CA PHE A 10 10.94 -7.32 -20.56
C PHE A 10 9.56 -6.85 -21.01
N VAL A 11 8.78 -7.76 -21.55
CA VAL A 11 7.40 -7.48 -21.98
C VAL A 11 6.44 -7.78 -20.83
N PRO A 12 5.63 -6.79 -20.39
CA PRO A 12 4.60 -7.03 -19.39
C PRO A 12 3.54 -8.01 -19.89
N THR A 13 3.04 -8.87 -19.02
CA THR A 13 1.95 -9.81 -19.35
C THR A 13 0.62 -9.08 -19.56
N GLY A 14 -0.32 -9.74 -20.25
CA GLY A 14 -1.67 -9.21 -20.43
C GLY A 14 -2.39 -8.93 -19.10
N ASP A 15 -2.20 -9.81 -18.11
CA ASP A 15 -2.80 -9.65 -16.78
C ASP A 15 -2.21 -8.43 -16.04
N GLN A 16 -0.89 -8.20 -16.15
CA GLN A 16 -0.24 -7.02 -15.58
C GLN A 16 -0.77 -5.73 -16.22
N LEU A 17 -0.86 -5.69 -17.54
CA LEU A 17 -1.40 -4.53 -18.26
C LEU A 17 -2.85 -4.25 -17.88
N LYS A 18 -3.67 -5.30 -17.76
CA LYS A 18 -5.05 -5.18 -17.31
C LYS A 18 -5.14 -4.63 -15.87
N ALA A 19 -4.34 -5.16 -14.94
CA ALA A 19 -4.32 -4.68 -13.57
C ALA A 19 -3.89 -3.20 -13.49
N ILE A 20 -2.91 -2.79 -14.30
CA ILE A 20 -2.48 -1.39 -14.40
C ILE A 20 -3.60 -0.49 -14.93
N ASP A 21 -4.35 -0.94 -15.93
CA ASP A 21 -5.49 -0.16 -16.48
C ASP A 21 -6.66 -0.07 -15.49
N ASP A 22 -6.96 -1.16 -14.79
CA ASP A 22 -7.92 -1.19 -13.69
C ASP A 22 -7.57 -0.15 -12.60
N ILE A 23 -6.30 -0.15 -12.14
CA ILE A 23 -5.82 0.81 -11.14
C ILE A 23 -5.85 2.24 -11.66
N LYS A 24 -5.49 2.46 -12.93
CA LYS A 24 -5.59 3.78 -13.57
C LYS A 24 -7.01 4.32 -13.54
N ASN A 25 -8.01 3.45 -13.70
CA ASN A 25 -9.41 3.85 -13.61
C ASN A 25 -9.83 4.11 -12.16
N ASP A 26 -9.35 3.32 -11.19
CA ASP A 26 -9.56 3.59 -9.77
C ASP A 26 -9.00 4.96 -9.37
N LEU A 27 -7.76 5.29 -9.79
CA LEU A 27 -7.08 6.55 -9.46
C LEU A 27 -7.77 7.81 -10.02
N LYS A 28 -8.66 7.67 -11.01
CA LYS A 28 -9.48 8.77 -11.53
C LYS A 28 -10.72 9.04 -10.67
N SER A 29 -11.08 8.11 -9.78
CA SER A 29 -12.25 8.26 -8.91
C SER A 29 -11.98 9.28 -7.81
N ASP A 30 -12.94 10.15 -7.53
CA ASP A 30 -12.92 11.08 -6.40
C ASP A 30 -13.10 10.35 -5.05
N GLN A 31 -13.63 9.14 -5.08
CA GLN A 31 -13.77 8.28 -3.91
C GLN A 31 -12.56 7.35 -3.80
N ALA A 32 -12.04 7.18 -2.59
CA ALA A 32 -11.01 6.20 -2.31
C ALA A 32 -11.49 4.80 -2.72
N LYS A 33 -10.68 4.09 -3.49
CA LYS A 33 -10.97 2.71 -3.93
C LYS A 33 -10.07 1.74 -3.20
N ARG A 34 -10.60 0.55 -2.96
CA ARG A 34 -9.86 -0.57 -2.40
C ARG A 34 -9.77 -1.68 -3.43
N ARG A 35 -8.55 -2.15 -3.70
CA ARG A 35 -8.32 -3.24 -4.66
C ARG A 35 -7.32 -4.25 -4.10
N VAL A 36 -7.58 -5.51 -4.35
CA VAL A 36 -6.66 -6.62 -4.08
C VAL A 36 -6.09 -7.12 -5.39
N ILE A 37 -4.77 -7.11 -5.50
CA ILE A 37 -4.02 -7.66 -6.62
C ILE A 37 -3.46 -9.01 -6.19
N MET A 38 -3.92 -10.07 -6.82
CA MET A 38 -3.55 -11.44 -6.51
C MET A 38 -2.66 -12.02 -7.59
N GLY A 39 -1.57 -12.64 -7.21
CA GLY A 39 -0.66 -13.30 -8.15
C GLY A 39 0.41 -14.07 -7.40
N ASP A 40 0.85 -15.19 -7.99
CA ASP A 40 1.89 -16.03 -7.41
C ASP A 40 3.24 -15.30 -7.27
N VAL A 41 4.17 -15.95 -6.58
CA VAL A 41 5.57 -15.49 -6.53
C VAL A 41 6.09 -15.45 -7.97
N GLY A 42 6.71 -14.33 -8.36
CA GLY A 42 7.22 -14.15 -9.72
C GLY A 42 6.19 -13.61 -10.73
N SER A 43 4.92 -13.46 -10.41
CA SER A 43 3.90 -12.89 -11.31
C SER A 43 4.10 -11.39 -11.63
N GLY A 44 5.14 -10.75 -11.06
CA GLY A 44 5.50 -9.36 -11.31
C GLY A 44 4.61 -8.34 -10.60
N LYS A 45 4.15 -8.64 -9.37
CA LYS A 45 3.41 -7.68 -8.53
C LYS A 45 4.15 -6.36 -8.33
N SER A 46 5.49 -6.39 -8.18
CA SER A 46 6.32 -5.19 -8.05
C SER A 46 6.20 -4.25 -9.25
N LEU A 47 6.12 -4.80 -10.47
CA LEU A 47 5.89 -3.99 -11.67
C LEU A 47 4.57 -3.21 -11.57
N VAL A 48 3.50 -3.85 -11.11
CA VAL A 48 2.19 -3.20 -10.94
C VAL A 48 2.26 -2.12 -9.86
N MET A 49 3.01 -2.34 -8.77
CA MET A 49 3.25 -1.32 -7.73
C MET A 49 3.97 -0.10 -8.32
N PHE A 50 5.01 -0.30 -9.11
CA PHE A 50 5.77 0.80 -9.73
C PHE A 50 4.97 1.55 -10.78
N ALA A 51 4.20 0.83 -11.61
CA ALA A 51 3.26 1.43 -12.54
C ALA A 51 2.21 2.30 -11.80
N THR A 52 1.71 1.83 -10.66
CA THR A 52 0.79 2.58 -9.81
C THR A 52 1.41 3.87 -9.30
N ALA A 53 2.66 3.82 -8.83
CA ALA A 53 3.38 5.01 -8.37
C ALA A 53 3.56 6.04 -9.49
N LEU A 54 3.89 5.60 -10.70
CA LEU A 54 3.99 6.47 -11.88
C LEU A 54 2.64 7.09 -12.28
N LEU A 55 1.55 6.31 -12.20
CA LEU A 55 0.20 6.79 -12.50
C LEU A 55 -0.30 7.82 -11.48
N ALA A 56 0.13 7.68 -10.23
CA ALA A 56 -0.23 8.60 -9.15
C ALA A 56 0.57 9.90 -9.16
N ALA A 57 1.76 9.91 -9.77
CA ALA A 57 2.64 11.07 -9.82
C ALA A 57 1.93 12.31 -10.43
N PRO A 58 2.20 13.53 -9.95
CA PRO A 58 3.21 13.92 -8.94
C PRO A 58 2.77 13.72 -7.47
N LYS A 59 1.56 13.20 -7.23
CA LYS A 59 1.11 12.89 -5.86
C LYS A 59 1.95 11.75 -5.29
N LYS A 60 2.11 11.75 -3.98
CA LYS A 60 2.91 10.74 -3.29
C LYS A 60 2.22 9.37 -3.26
N SER A 61 3.06 8.32 -3.28
CA SER A 61 2.65 6.92 -3.16
C SER A 61 3.46 6.25 -2.06
N ILE A 62 2.85 5.32 -1.34
CA ILE A 62 3.50 4.55 -0.28
C ILE A 62 3.45 3.07 -0.62
N ILE A 63 4.56 2.35 -0.44
CA ILE A 63 4.63 0.88 -0.46
C ILE A 63 5.10 0.42 0.91
N MET A 64 4.30 -0.42 1.57
CA MET A 64 4.68 -1.10 2.81
C MET A 64 4.99 -2.56 2.54
N ALA A 65 6.23 -2.97 2.82
CA ALA A 65 6.67 -4.36 2.72
C ALA A 65 6.71 -5.02 4.12
N PRO A 66 6.51 -6.34 4.22
CA PRO A 66 6.46 -7.01 5.52
C PRO A 66 7.82 -7.09 6.24
N THR A 67 8.93 -7.01 5.49
CA THR A 67 10.29 -7.10 6.05
C THR A 67 11.22 -6.05 5.45
N SER A 68 12.27 -5.70 6.19
CA SER A 68 13.30 -4.74 5.71
C SER A 68 14.05 -5.26 4.47
N ILE A 69 14.21 -6.57 4.35
CA ILE A 69 14.85 -7.20 3.18
C ILE A 69 13.99 -6.95 1.94
N LEU A 70 12.69 -7.23 2.02
CA LEU A 70 11.75 -7.00 0.91
C LEU A 70 11.62 -5.51 0.57
N ALA A 71 11.60 -4.62 1.58
CA ALA A 71 11.59 -3.18 1.34
C ALA A 71 12.84 -2.73 0.56
N ARG A 72 14.02 -3.24 0.90
CA ARG A 72 15.27 -2.95 0.17
C ARG A 72 15.26 -3.53 -1.24
N GLN A 73 14.74 -4.74 -1.43
CA GLN A 73 14.59 -5.34 -2.76
C GLN A 73 13.68 -4.49 -3.65
N LEU A 74 12.50 -4.11 -3.16
CA LEU A 74 11.58 -3.23 -3.87
C LEU A 74 12.23 -1.87 -4.19
N TYR A 75 12.99 -1.29 -3.25
CA TYR A 75 13.70 -0.05 -3.48
C TYR A 75 14.75 -0.18 -4.60
N THR A 76 15.56 -1.23 -4.56
CA THR A 76 16.60 -1.48 -5.58
C THR A 76 15.97 -1.72 -6.96
N GLU A 77 14.89 -2.50 -7.00
CA GLU A 77 14.16 -2.77 -8.24
C GLU A 77 13.48 -1.50 -8.77
N ALA A 78 12.87 -0.70 -7.90
CA ALA A 78 12.28 0.58 -8.25
C ALA A 78 13.32 1.54 -8.85
N LYS A 79 14.51 1.64 -8.25
CA LYS A 79 15.62 2.44 -8.77
C LYS A 79 16.11 1.98 -10.15
N ARG A 80 16.00 0.69 -10.45
CA ARG A 80 16.39 0.12 -11.73
C ARG A 80 15.36 0.35 -12.84
N LEU A 81 14.06 0.28 -12.47
CA LEU A 81 12.97 0.26 -13.46
C LEU A 81 12.27 1.60 -13.64
N LEU A 82 12.20 2.44 -12.59
CA LEU A 82 11.59 3.75 -12.69
C LEU A 82 12.52 4.77 -13.33
N PRO A 83 11.98 5.85 -13.92
CA PRO A 83 12.81 6.94 -14.48
C PRO A 83 13.81 7.47 -13.46
N SER A 84 14.99 7.89 -13.92
CA SER A 84 16.08 8.34 -13.04
C SER A 84 15.76 9.59 -12.22
N ASP A 85 14.84 10.41 -12.70
CA ASP A 85 14.31 11.61 -12.04
C ASP A 85 13.15 11.32 -11.07
N PHE A 86 12.67 10.06 -11.03
CA PHE A 86 11.60 9.66 -10.12
C PHE A 86 12.14 9.53 -8.69
N SER A 87 11.68 10.41 -7.80
CA SER A 87 12.20 10.47 -6.43
C SER A 87 11.65 9.35 -5.55
N ILE A 88 12.55 8.49 -5.05
CA ILE A 88 12.23 7.32 -4.23
C ILE A 88 12.94 7.44 -2.88
N LEU A 89 12.20 7.26 -1.79
CA LEU A 89 12.70 7.26 -0.43
C LEU A 89 12.50 5.88 0.20
N LEU A 90 13.56 5.30 0.75
CA LEU A 90 13.50 4.09 1.58
C LEU A 90 13.53 4.48 3.05
N VAL A 91 12.51 4.05 3.82
CA VAL A 91 12.41 4.26 5.26
C VAL A 91 12.71 2.97 5.99
N GLN A 92 13.68 3.02 6.90
CA GLN A 92 14.17 1.86 7.64
C GLN A 92 13.88 1.96 9.14
N SER A 93 14.01 0.84 9.84
CA SER A 93 13.93 0.83 11.29
C SER A 93 15.10 1.63 11.88
N GLY A 94 14.78 2.53 12.82
CA GLY A 94 15.76 3.45 13.42
C GLY A 94 15.70 4.89 12.89
N ASP A 95 15.03 5.13 11.78
CA ASP A 95 14.79 6.49 11.26
C ASP A 95 13.79 7.23 12.16
N LYS A 96 14.27 8.11 13.02
CA LYS A 96 13.43 8.81 14.02
C LYS A 96 12.63 9.98 13.45
N LYS A 97 13.18 10.70 12.46
CA LYS A 97 12.51 11.80 11.77
C LYS A 97 12.80 11.68 10.29
N VAL A 98 11.76 11.40 9.51
CA VAL A 98 11.88 11.22 8.07
C VAL A 98 11.29 12.42 7.38
N ASP A 99 12.08 13.05 6.51
CA ASP A 99 11.57 14.10 5.61
C ASP A 99 11.03 13.47 4.33
N PHE A 100 9.73 13.57 4.16
CA PHE A 100 9.01 13.05 3.00
C PHE A 100 8.82 14.10 1.88
N SER A 101 9.29 15.35 2.04
CA SER A 101 8.92 16.46 1.16
C SER A 101 9.30 16.20 -0.29
N ASN A 102 10.49 15.69 -0.55
CA ASN A 102 11.02 15.46 -1.90
C ASN A 102 10.69 14.08 -2.48
N ALA A 103 10.05 13.19 -1.71
CA ALA A 103 9.75 11.84 -2.19
C ALA A 103 8.42 11.78 -2.95
N THR A 104 8.41 11.16 -4.13
CA THR A 104 7.19 10.79 -4.86
C THR A 104 6.77 9.36 -4.50
N LEU A 105 7.73 8.44 -4.35
CA LEU A 105 7.49 7.08 -3.87
C LEU A 105 8.22 6.85 -2.55
N ILE A 106 7.47 6.41 -1.54
CA ILE A 106 7.98 6.07 -0.22
C ILE A 106 7.87 4.55 -0.05
N ILE A 107 8.99 3.88 0.21
CA ILE A 107 9.04 2.44 0.45
C ILE A 107 9.54 2.22 1.87
N GLY A 108 8.87 1.35 2.62
CA GLY A 108 9.30 1.02 3.98
C GLY A 108 8.59 -0.21 4.52
N THR A 109 8.74 -0.45 5.80
CA THR A 109 8.06 -1.52 6.52
C THR A 109 6.95 -0.94 7.40
N HIS A 110 6.44 -1.73 8.34
CA HIS A 110 5.52 -1.27 9.38
C HIS A 110 6.01 -0.03 10.17
N VAL A 111 7.30 0.31 10.11
CA VAL A 111 7.85 1.52 10.73
C VAL A 111 7.13 2.78 10.23
N LEU A 112 6.61 2.75 9.00
CA LEU A 112 5.82 3.83 8.43
C LEU A 112 4.51 4.10 9.21
N LEU A 113 3.97 3.11 9.89
CA LEU A 113 2.76 3.25 10.72
C LEU A 113 3.00 4.13 11.97
N TYR A 114 4.25 4.34 12.34
CA TYR A 114 4.69 5.15 13.48
C TYR A 114 5.31 6.48 13.07
N GLN A 115 5.31 6.80 11.77
CA GLN A 115 5.75 8.08 11.22
C GLN A 115 4.53 8.95 10.87
N LYS A 116 4.68 10.27 10.96
CA LYS A 116 3.68 11.19 10.43
C LYS A 116 3.73 11.18 8.91
N LEU A 117 2.88 10.37 8.31
CA LEU A 117 2.84 10.17 6.86
C LEU A 117 2.37 11.43 6.14
N PRO A 118 2.93 11.73 4.96
CA PRO A 118 2.44 12.80 4.11
C PRO A 118 1.09 12.41 3.49
N LYS A 119 0.34 13.39 3.02
CA LYS A 119 -0.84 13.12 2.19
C LYS A 119 -0.39 12.41 0.90
N CYS A 120 -1.00 11.28 0.59
CA CYS A 120 -0.69 10.48 -0.59
C CYS A 120 -1.94 10.13 -1.41
N ALA A 121 -1.75 9.78 -2.67
CA ALA A 121 -2.81 9.34 -3.56
C ALA A 121 -3.14 7.85 -3.36
N VAL A 122 -2.12 7.04 -3.04
CA VAL A 122 -2.26 5.60 -2.92
C VAL A 122 -1.33 5.03 -1.86
N ILE A 123 -1.86 4.08 -1.09
CA ILE A 123 -1.13 3.25 -0.14
C ILE A 123 -1.20 1.81 -0.65
N MET A 124 -0.04 1.20 -0.83
CA MET A 124 0.14 -0.16 -1.32
C MET A 124 0.74 -1.02 -0.22
N ILE A 125 0.13 -2.15 0.07
CA ILE A 125 0.60 -3.09 1.08
C ILE A 125 0.96 -4.41 0.41
N ASP A 126 2.21 -4.82 0.56
CA ASP A 126 2.66 -6.12 0.08
C ASP A 126 2.49 -7.17 1.17
N GLU A 127 1.83 -8.30 0.83
CA GLU A 127 1.64 -9.48 1.70
C GLU A 127 1.13 -9.11 3.11
N GLN A 128 0.02 -8.40 3.21
CA GLN A 128 -0.55 -7.93 4.49
C GLN A 128 -0.66 -9.01 5.55
N HIS A 129 -0.88 -10.28 5.16
CA HIS A 129 -0.98 -11.41 6.08
C HIS A 129 0.33 -11.70 6.84
N ARG A 130 1.49 -11.22 6.34
CA ARG A 130 2.82 -11.38 6.96
C ARG A 130 3.11 -10.34 8.05
N PHE A 131 2.26 -9.35 8.20
CA PHE A 131 2.35 -8.36 9.29
C PHE A 131 1.78 -8.96 10.59
N GLY A 132 2.32 -8.54 11.74
CA GLY A 132 1.78 -8.90 13.05
C GLY A 132 0.34 -8.41 13.26
N SER A 133 -0.39 -8.99 14.20
CA SER A 133 -1.81 -8.66 14.44
C SER A 133 -2.03 -7.18 14.73
N ALA A 134 -1.22 -6.58 15.59
CA ALA A 134 -1.29 -5.15 15.91
C ALA A 134 -1.00 -4.26 14.69
N GLN A 135 -0.04 -4.66 13.85
CA GLN A 135 0.29 -3.93 12.62
C GLN A 135 -0.84 -4.02 11.60
N ARG A 136 -1.45 -5.21 11.42
CA ARG A 136 -2.62 -5.38 10.54
C ARG A 136 -3.78 -4.51 10.97
N HIS A 137 -4.08 -4.45 12.25
CA HIS A 137 -5.11 -3.57 12.78
C HIS A 137 -4.85 -2.09 12.45
N LYS A 138 -3.60 -1.62 12.62
CA LYS A 138 -3.22 -0.25 12.23
C LYS A 138 -3.35 0.00 10.72
N ILE A 139 -2.99 -0.98 9.89
CA ILE A 139 -3.17 -0.91 8.43
C ILE A 139 -4.66 -0.83 8.07
N GLU A 140 -5.51 -1.61 8.73
CA GLU A 140 -6.96 -1.58 8.54
C GLU A 140 -7.55 -0.22 8.89
N LEU A 141 -7.12 0.38 9.99
CA LEU A 141 -7.52 1.74 10.37
C LEU A 141 -7.10 2.78 9.33
N LEU A 142 -5.88 2.69 8.78
CA LEU A 142 -5.45 3.57 7.69
C LEU A 142 -6.28 3.41 6.42
N SER A 143 -6.78 2.21 6.17
CA SER A 143 -7.52 1.85 4.96
C SER A 143 -9.04 2.02 5.10
N SER A 144 -9.57 2.17 6.31
CA SER A 144 -11.01 2.40 6.50
C SER A 144 -11.39 3.71 5.84
N GLN A 145 -12.33 3.65 4.92
CA GLN A 145 -12.98 4.84 4.40
C GLN A 145 -13.73 5.46 5.56
N GLY A 146 -13.60 6.76 5.78
CA GLY A 146 -14.34 7.44 6.82
C GLY A 146 -15.82 7.12 6.70
N GLU A 147 -16.26 6.12 7.42
CA GLU A 147 -17.64 5.83 7.67
C GLU A 147 -18.09 6.82 8.74
N ASP A 148 -19.02 7.67 8.30
CA ASP A 148 -19.97 8.43 9.08
C ASP A 148 -19.48 9.63 9.89
N GLU A 149 -19.90 10.80 9.39
CA GLU A 149 -20.11 12.02 10.17
C GLU A 149 -21.12 11.83 11.34
N ASN A 150 -21.62 10.62 11.59
CA ASN A 150 -22.44 10.25 12.73
C ASN A 150 -21.70 9.29 13.65
N GLY A 151 -20.92 9.85 14.53
CA GLY A 151 -20.35 9.43 15.78
C GLY A 151 -20.75 8.07 16.40
N SER A 152 -20.51 6.96 15.74
CA SER A 152 -20.62 5.64 16.38
C SER A 152 -19.46 4.75 15.94
N LEU A 153 -18.23 5.15 16.30
CA LEU A 153 -17.14 4.20 16.38
C LEU A 153 -17.44 3.24 17.54
N ALA A 154 -17.61 1.99 17.20
CA ALA A 154 -17.84 0.91 18.13
C ALA A 154 -16.81 0.91 19.25
N LYS A 155 -17.30 1.28 20.45
CA LYS A 155 -16.68 0.98 21.75
C LYS A 155 -16.75 -0.54 21.98
N ASN A 156 -16.03 -1.36 21.23
CA ASN A 156 -15.92 -2.78 21.53
C ASN A 156 -14.63 -3.38 20.98
N SER A 157 -13.52 -3.09 21.64
CA SER A 157 -12.44 -4.04 21.81
C SER A 157 -11.60 -3.62 23.02
N ARG A 158 -12.05 -4.05 24.20
CA ARG A 158 -11.22 -4.03 25.40
C ARG A 158 -10.11 -5.07 25.20
N ILE A 159 -8.93 -4.62 24.84
CA ILE A 159 -7.70 -5.41 24.98
C ILE A 159 -7.32 -5.34 26.47
N PRO A 160 -6.95 -6.46 27.12
CA PRO A 160 -6.49 -6.45 28.50
C PRO A 160 -5.23 -5.59 28.61
N LYS A 161 -5.27 -4.55 29.44
CA LYS A 161 -4.13 -3.67 29.69
C LYS A 161 -3.06 -4.43 30.48
N GLN A 162 -1.89 -4.64 29.85
CA GLN A 162 -0.66 -4.88 30.61
C GLN A 162 -0.09 -3.51 31.02
N LYS A 163 0.14 -3.36 32.34
CA LYS A 163 0.72 -2.14 32.94
C LYS A 163 2.17 -1.99 32.50
N GLY A 164 2.53 -0.92 31.83
CA GLY A 164 3.93 -0.56 31.67
C GLY A 164 4.38 0.45 30.61
N GLU A 165 3.53 0.92 29.66
CA GLU A 165 3.99 1.82 28.60
C GLU A 165 2.90 2.83 28.16
N GLN A 166 2.49 3.71 29.11
CA GLN A 166 1.35 4.60 28.87
C GLN A 166 1.66 5.79 27.93
N ASN A 167 2.90 6.24 27.79
CA ASN A 167 3.22 7.42 27.00
C ASN A 167 3.44 7.11 25.51
N ASP A 168 4.09 6.00 25.18
CA ASP A 168 4.38 5.61 23.79
C ASP A 168 3.13 5.15 23.03
N GLU A 169 2.17 4.54 23.74
CA GLU A 169 0.89 4.11 23.14
C GLU A 169 0.00 5.30 22.76
N GLN A 170 -0.07 6.35 23.60
CA GLN A 170 -0.87 7.54 23.31
C GLN A 170 -0.32 8.33 22.13
N GLU A 171 1.00 8.47 22.02
CA GLU A 171 1.65 9.12 20.88
C GLU A 171 1.43 8.31 19.59
N GLY A 172 1.53 6.99 19.66
CA GLY A 172 1.26 6.09 18.53
C GLY A 172 -0.19 6.15 18.05
N GLU A 173 -1.18 6.24 18.93
CA GLU A 173 -2.60 6.39 18.59
C GLU A 173 -2.88 7.77 17.96
N GLN A 174 -2.25 8.83 18.48
CA GLN A 174 -2.40 10.17 17.95
C GLN A 174 -1.81 10.29 16.53
N ILE A 175 -0.63 9.72 16.29
CA ILE A 175 0.00 9.65 14.96
C ILE A 175 -0.92 8.90 13.99
N LEU A 176 -1.48 7.78 14.40
CA LEU A 176 -2.36 6.98 13.57
C LEU A 176 -3.63 7.73 13.17
N SER A 177 -4.26 8.44 14.12
CA SER A 177 -5.44 9.26 13.86
C SER A 177 -5.13 10.42 12.89
N GLN A 178 -3.98 11.06 13.03
CA GLN A 178 -3.52 12.09 12.10
C GLN A 178 -3.27 11.53 10.70
N ASN A 179 -2.62 10.36 10.60
CA ASN A 179 -2.37 9.69 9.32
C ASN A 179 -3.68 9.27 8.64
N HIS A 180 -4.65 8.79 9.39
CA HIS A 180 -5.98 8.44 8.88
C HIS A 180 -6.67 9.68 8.30
N SER A 181 -6.76 10.76 9.05
CA SER A 181 -7.38 12.02 8.59
C SER A 181 -6.69 12.61 7.36
N ALA A 182 -5.34 12.57 7.32
CA ALA A 182 -4.57 13.08 6.20
C ALA A 182 -4.75 12.27 4.92
N ASN A 183 -4.98 10.96 5.03
CA ASN A 183 -5.03 10.01 3.93
C ASN A 183 -6.41 9.37 3.71
N ALA A 184 -7.48 9.93 4.30
CA ALA A 184 -8.83 9.39 4.18
C ALA A 184 -9.34 9.20 2.74
N ARG A 185 -8.74 9.92 1.78
CA ARG A 185 -9.04 9.79 0.34
C ARG A 185 -7.96 9.05 -0.46
N ALA A 186 -6.97 8.47 0.20
CA ALA A 186 -5.98 7.65 -0.50
C ALA A 186 -6.60 6.35 -0.98
N HIS A 187 -6.29 5.95 -2.23
CA HIS A 187 -6.62 4.62 -2.70
C HIS A 187 -5.80 3.58 -1.95
N PHE A 188 -6.38 2.42 -1.68
CA PHE A 188 -5.73 1.36 -0.93
C PHE A 188 -5.60 0.10 -1.77
N LEU A 189 -4.37 -0.32 -2.05
CA LEU A 189 -4.08 -1.50 -2.85
C LEU A 189 -3.35 -2.53 -2.00
N GLN A 190 -3.88 -3.75 -1.98
CA GLN A 190 -3.27 -4.89 -1.30
C GLN A 190 -2.73 -5.87 -2.33
N PHE A 191 -1.48 -6.27 -2.19
CA PHE A 191 -0.84 -7.28 -3.02
C PHE A 191 -0.68 -8.57 -2.22
N SER A 192 -1.05 -9.71 -2.80
CA SER A 192 -1.00 -10.99 -2.09
C SER A 192 -0.70 -12.16 -3.01
N THR A 193 0.07 -13.12 -2.49
CA THR A 193 0.29 -14.43 -3.11
C THR A 193 -0.75 -15.46 -2.67
N THR A 194 -1.39 -15.26 -1.51
CA THR A 194 -2.37 -16.20 -0.99
C THR A 194 -3.71 -16.08 -1.70
N PRO A 195 -4.23 -17.16 -2.30
CA PRO A 195 -5.54 -17.13 -2.93
C PRO A 195 -6.63 -16.87 -1.89
N ILE A 196 -7.41 -15.81 -2.08
CA ILE A 196 -8.64 -15.61 -1.31
C ILE A 196 -9.69 -16.58 -1.88
N PRO A 197 -10.39 -17.38 -1.05
CA PRO A 197 -11.47 -18.22 -1.53
C PRO A 197 -12.47 -17.39 -2.36
N ARG A 198 -12.87 -17.89 -3.53
CA ARG A 198 -13.78 -17.18 -4.45
C ARG A 198 -15.05 -16.67 -3.76
N THR A 199 -15.55 -17.42 -2.78
CA THR A 199 -16.72 -17.06 -1.98
C THR A 199 -16.50 -15.78 -1.17
N LEU A 200 -15.32 -15.61 -0.54
CA LEU A 200 -14.98 -14.39 0.19
C LEU A 200 -14.78 -13.19 -0.75
N ALA A 201 -14.18 -13.42 -1.91
CA ALA A 201 -14.03 -12.39 -2.94
C ALA A 201 -15.39 -11.89 -3.44
N LEU A 202 -16.37 -12.78 -3.63
CA LEU A 202 -17.73 -12.42 -4.05
C LEU A 202 -18.51 -11.66 -2.97
N ILE A 203 -18.37 -12.05 -1.70
CA ILE A 203 -19.03 -11.37 -0.58
C ILE A 203 -18.49 -9.93 -0.43
N ASN A 204 -17.19 -9.75 -0.61
CA ASN A 204 -16.52 -8.46 -0.44
C ASN A 204 -16.51 -7.60 -1.72
N SER A 205 -17.01 -8.10 -2.86
CA SER A 205 -16.92 -7.43 -4.17
C SER A 205 -17.67 -6.10 -4.25
N ARG A 206 -18.58 -5.83 -3.32
CA ARG A 206 -19.28 -4.53 -3.24
C ARG A 206 -18.36 -3.39 -2.76
N PHE A 207 -17.31 -3.72 -1.99
CA PHE A 207 -16.42 -2.74 -1.36
C PHE A 207 -14.96 -2.85 -1.81
N VAL A 208 -14.58 -3.99 -2.40
CA VAL A 208 -13.20 -4.30 -2.78
C VAL A 208 -13.18 -4.85 -4.20
N SER A 209 -12.39 -4.24 -5.07
CA SER A 209 -12.13 -4.73 -6.42
C SER A 209 -10.97 -5.74 -6.43
N TYR A 210 -10.96 -6.66 -7.39
CA TYR A 210 -9.93 -7.71 -7.51
C TYR A 210 -9.32 -7.70 -8.90
N SER A 211 -7.98 -7.82 -8.97
CA SER A 211 -7.23 -8.08 -10.19
C SER A 211 -6.34 -9.31 -9.99
N PHE A 212 -6.24 -10.18 -10.99
CA PHE A 212 -5.52 -11.44 -10.90
C PHE A 212 -4.37 -11.45 -11.91
N LEU A 213 -3.17 -11.76 -11.44
CA LEU A 213 -1.96 -11.95 -12.23
C LEU A 213 -1.69 -13.45 -12.34
N LYS A 214 -2.25 -14.11 -13.35
CA LYS A 214 -2.14 -15.56 -13.55
C LYS A 214 -1.00 -15.92 -14.51
N GLN A 215 -0.69 -15.00 -15.45
CA GLN A 215 0.36 -15.19 -16.43
C GLN A 215 1.72 -14.92 -15.77
N MET A 216 2.66 -15.82 -16.00
CA MET A 216 4.05 -15.61 -15.60
C MET A 216 4.81 -14.80 -16.67
N PRO A 217 5.68 -13.86 -16.29
CA PRO A 217 6.37 -12.96 -17.25
C PRO A 217 7.46 -13.65 -18.08
N PHE A 218 7.72 -14.95 -17.90
CA PHE A 218 8.83 -15.69 -18.51
C PHE A 218 8.41 -17.10 -18.97
N GLU A 219 7.29 -17.23 -19.64
CA GLU A 219 6.98 -18.43 -20.44
C GLU A 219 7.29 -18.17 -21.91
#